data_b28fc11b48eb5d079a0b16466a8c3a41
#
_entry.id   b28fc11b48eb5d079a0b16466a8c3a41
#
_cell.length_a   1.000
_cell.length_b   1.000
_cell.length_c   1.000
_cell.angle_alpha   90.00
_cell.angle_beta   90.00
_cell.angle_gamma   90.00
#
_symmetry.space_group_name_H-M   'P 1'
#
loop_
_entity.id
_entity.type
_entity.pdbx_description
1 polymer ?
#
loop_
_entity_poly.entity_id
_entity_poly.type
_entity_poly.pdbx_seq_one_letter_code
_entity_poly.pdbx_strand_id
1 'polypeptide(L)'
;MRTDSWIDNPCPIARTMSVLGQRWAVLIIREALLGRSRFSEFKERLGIASDVLSTRLSELVDAGILQVVDYQEPGDRTRSRYLLTEAGHDLIPVLAAIGQWGHRHLAREHSSAYRFVEADTGESVAIGFRRRNGSKVPTDAVSLVAPGA
;
A
#
# COMPACT_ATOMS: atom_id res chain seq x y z
N MET A 1 -9.61 8.23 -20.36
CA MET A 1 -10.12 8.95 -19.18
C MET A 1 -8.91 9.41 -18.37
N ARG A 2 -8.74 10.71 -18.21
CA ARG A 2 -7.55 11.24 -17.51
C ARG A 2 -7.72 10.98 -16.02
N THR A 3 -6.70 10.39 -15.40
CA THR A 3 -6.68 10.02 -13.98
C THR A 3 -6.83 11.23 -13.04
N ASP A 4 -6.46 12.41 -13.53
CA ASP A 4 -6.48 13.68 -12.79
C ASP A 4 -7.89 14.11 -12.32
N SER A 5 -8.94 13.65 -13.00
CA SER A 5 -10.33 14.00 -12.62
C SER A 5 -10.86 13.23 -11.41
N TRP A 6 -10.15 12.20 -10.96
CA TRP A 6 -10.62 11.34 -9.86
C TRP A 6 -10.19 11.83 -8.50
N ILE A 7 -9.14 12.67 -8.43
CA ILE A 7 -8.67 13.21 -7.15
C ILE A 7 -9.71 14.13 -6.48
N ASP A 8 -10.51 14.82 -7.28
CA ASP A 8 -11.59 15.70 -6.80
C ASP A 8 -12.94 15.00 -6.70
N ASN A 9 -12.99 13.68 -6.91
CA ASN A 9 -14.22 12.92 -6.85
C ASN A 9 -14.78 12.93 -5.41
N PRO A 10 -16.08 13.16 -5.19
CA PRO A 10 -16.69 13.11 -3.87
C PRO A 10 -16.59 11.73 -3.20
N CYS A 11 -16.48 10.65 -3.99
CA CYS A 11 -16.30 9.30 -3.46
C CYS A 11 -14.87 9.07 -2.97
N PRO A 12 -14.65 8.77 -1.68
CA PRO A 12 -13.31 8.51 -1.16
C PRO A 12 -12.64 7.28 -1.78
N ILE A 13 -13.41 6.28 -2.19
CA ILE A 13 -12.88 5.10 -2.90
C ILE A 13 -12.30 5.53 -4.24
N ALA A 14 -13.02 6.35 -5.02
CA ALA A 14 -12.56 6.84 -6.31
C ALA A 14 -11.28 7.70 -6.16
N ARG A 15 -11.23 8.59 -5.16
CA ARG A 15 -10.01 9.36 -4.86
C ARG A 15 -8.82 8.46 -4.53
N THR A 16 -9.02 7.45 -3.70
CA THR A 16 -7.98 6.49 -3.36
C THR A 16 -7.47 5.75 -4.60
N MET A 17 -8.37 5.39 -5.52
CA MET A 17 -7.99 4.72 -6.75
C MET A 17 -7.22 5.62 -7.73
N SER A 18 -7.30 6.95 -7.62
CA SER A 18 -6.43 7.85 -8.40
C SER A 18 -4.94 7.68 -8.03
N VAL A 19 -4.67 7.29 -6.80
CA VAL A 19 -3.31 7.05 -6.29
C VAL A 19 -2.92 5.58 -6.36
N LEU A 20 -3.78 4.69 -5.88
CA LEU A 20 -3.49 3.26 -5.75
C LEU A 20 -3.90 2.42 -6.97
N GLY A 21 -4.62 2.98 -7.93
CA GLY A 21 -5.15 2.24 -9.07
C GLY A 21 -4.10 1.68 -10.04
N GLN A 22 -2.87 2.10 -9.91
CA GLN A 22 -1.74 1.56 -10.66
C GLN A 22 -1.10 0.40 -9.87
N ARG A 23 -0.98 -0.77 -10.50
CA ARG A 23 -0.43 -1.97 -9.83
C ARG A 23 0.92 -1.73 -9.13
N TRP A 24 1.78 -0.92 -9.73
CA TRP A 24 3.10 -0.64 -9.17
C TRP A 24 3.04 0.17 -7.88
N ALA A 25 2.05 1.05 -7.72
CA ALA A 25 1.88 1.84 -6.49
C ALA A 25 1.71 0.92 -5.27
N VAL A 26 0.77 -0.01 -5.33
CA VAL A 26 0.51 -0.97 -4.25
C VAL A 26 1.72 -1.87 -3.98
N LEU A 27 2.40 -2.32 -5.04
CA LEU A 27 3.59 -3.18 -4.89
C LEU A 27 4.78 -2.43 -4.31
N ILE A 28 5.00 -1.17 -4.66
CA ILE A 28 6.03 -0.31 -4.05
C ILE A 28 5.74 -0.12 -2.55
N ILE A 29 4.50 0.17 -2.19
CA ILE A 29 4.08 0.33 -0.78
C ILE A 29 4.34 -0.97 -0.01
N ARG A 30 4.03 -2.14 -0.58
CA ARG A 30 4.35 -3.44 0.01
C ARG A 30 5.86 -3.58 0.29
N GLU A 31 6.71 -3.26 -0.67
CA GLU A 31 8.16 -3.33 -0.48
C GLU A 31 8.64 -2.33 0.60
N ALA A 32 8.07 -1.14 0.64
CA ALA A 32 8.37 -0.16 1.68
C ALA A 32 7.96 -0.65 3.08
N LEU A 33 6.82 -1.31 3.22
CA LEU A 33 6.39 -1.97 4.46
C LEU A 33 7.34 -3.09 4.89
N LEU A 34 8.02 -3.73 3.94
CA LEU A 34 9.06 -4.74 4.20
C LEU A 34 10.44 -4.13 4.49
N GLY A 35 10.52 -2.80 4.63
CA GLY A 35 11.74 -2.08 4.98
C GLY A 35 12.62 -1.68 3.80
N ARG A 36 12.18 -1.86 2.55
CA ARG A 36 12.91 -1.34 1.39
C ARG A 36 12.75 0.18 1.32
N SER A 37 13.84 0.87 1.03
CA SER A 37 13.86 2.34 1.01
C SER A 37 14.66 2.94 -0.13
N ARG A 38 15.56 2.18 -0.75
CA ARG A 38 16.43 2.66 -1.82
C ARG A 38 15.84 2.37 -3.19
N PHE A 39 16.05 3.26 -4.14
CA PHE A 39 15.61 3.07 -5.53
C PHE A 39 16.07 1.71 -6.11
N SER A 40 17.33 1.34 -5.88
CA SER A 40 17.87 0.06 -6.34
C SER A 40 17.17 -1.16 -5.75
N GLU A 41 16.78 -1.09 -4.48
CA GLU A 41 16.05 -2.18 -3.80
C GLU A 41 14.67 -2.40 -4.42
N PHE A 42 13.92 -1.31 -4.65
CA PHE A 42 12.62 -1.39 -5.34
C PHE A 42 12.77 -1.95 -6.76
N LYS A 43 13.76 -1.45 -7.51
CA LYS A 43 14.01 -1.89 -8.89
C LYS A 43 14.32 -3.39 -8.95
N GLU A 44 15.21 -3.86 -8.10
CA GLU A 44 15.63 -5.27 -8.05
C GLU A 44 14.46 -6.17 -7.65
N ARG A 45 13.73 -5.79 -6.59
CA ARG A 45 12.65 -6.63 -6.03
C ARG A 45 11.43 -6.70 -6.93
N LEU A 46 11.13 -5.63 -7.64
CA LEU A 46 9.92 -5.54 -8.49
C LEU A 46 10.18 -5.86 -9.97
N GLY A 47 11.43 -5.87 -10.40
CA GLY A 47 11.76 -6.03 -11.83
C GLY A 47 11.19 -4.91 -12.71
N ILE A 48 10.98 -3.74 -12.15
CA ILE A 48 10.36 -2.59 -12.80
C ILE A 48 11.38 -1.77 -13.58
N ALA A 49 10.98 -1.20 -14.72
CA ALA A 49 11.81 -0.28 -15.48
C ALA A 49 12.10 1.00 -14.69
N SER A 50 13.31 1.55 -14.83
CA SER A 50 13.77 2.68 -14.02
C SER A 50 12.94 3.95 -14.19
N ASP A 51 12.49 4.26 -15.39
CA ASP A 51 11.64 5.40 -15.70
C ASP A 51 10.24 5.25 -15.08
N VAL A 52 9.67 4.06 -15.16
CA VAL A 52 8.38 3.74 -14.53
C VAL A 52 8.50 3.82 -13.01
N LEU A 53 9.54 3.25 -12.42
CA LEU A 53 9.76 3.32 -10.97
C LEU A 53 9.92 4.76 -10.50
N SER A 54 10.74 5.56 -11.19
CA SER A 54 10.95 6.98 -10.87
C SER A 54 9.63 7.75 -10.87
N THR A 55 8.81 7.55 -11.89
CA THR A 55 7.49 8.18 -12.00
C THR A 55 6.58 7.77 -10.83
N ARG A 56 6.49 6.47 -10.52
CA ARG A 56 5.62 5.97 -9.45
C ARG A 56 6.09 6.42 -8.06
N LEU A 57 7.38 6.45 -7.80
CA LEU A 57 7.92 6.97 -6.54
C LEU A 57 7.59 8.46 -6.37
N SER A 58 7.74 9.26 -7.44
CA SER A 58 7.37 10.68 -7.42
C SER A 58 5.88 10.89 -7.14
N GLU A 59 5.01 10.14 -7.80
CA GLU A 59 3.56 10.19 -7.57
C GLU A 59 3.17 9.83 -6.12
N LEU A 60 3.83 8.82 -5.54
CA LEU A 60 3.59 8.42 -4.15
C LEU A 60 4.12 9.46 -3.14
N VAL A 61 5.19 10.17 -3.47
CA VAL A 61 5.68 11.31 -2.69
C VAL A 61 4.70 12.48 -2.78
N ASP A 62 4.25 12.83 -3.98
CA ASP A 62 3.28 13.91 -4.20
C ASP A 62 1.94 13.63 -3.49
N ALA A 63 1.53 12.37 -3.43
CA ALA A 63 0.33 11.93 -2.70
C ALA A 63 0.53 11.86 -1.17
N GLY A 64 1.73 12.14 -0.66
CA GLY A 64 2.02 12.12 0.77
C GLY A 64 2.11 10.71 1.39
N ILE A 65 2.23 9.67 0.57
CA ILE A 65 2.38 8.26 1.03
C ILE A 65 3.83 7.95 1.35
N LEU A 66 4.74 8.45 0.54
CA LEU A 66 6.17 8.38 0.77
C LEU A 66 6.75 9.77 1.04
N GLN A 67 7.86 9.80 1.73
CA GLN A 67 8.71 10.97 1.86
C GLN A 67 10.13 10.63 1.41
N VAL A 68 10.81 11.61 0.84
CA VAL A 68 12.22 11.49 0.46
C VAL A 68 13.09 11.97 1.62
N VAL A 69 14.05 11.16 2.00
CA VAL A 69 15.05 11.50 3.02
C VAL A 69 16.44 11.26 2.43
N ASP A 70 17.27 12.28 2.44
CA ASP A 70 18.64 12.14 1.99
C ASP A 70 19.48 11.43 3.05
N TYR A 71 20.36 10.56 2.60
CA TYR A 71 21.34 9.91 3.43
C TYR A 71 22.71 9.89 2.74
N GLN A 72 23.74 9.86 3.54
CA GLN A 72 25.12 9.75 3.08
C GLN A 72 25.86 8.73 3.92
N GLU A 73 26.43 7.72 3.27
CA GLU A 73 27.37 6.80 3.92
C GLU A 73 28.78 7.40 3.87
N PRO A 74 29.65 7.10 4.86
CA PRO A 74 31.02 7.61 4.89
C PRO A 74 31.77 7.29 3.60
N GLY A 75 32.28 8.31 2.91
CA GLY A 75 33.01 8.18 1.64
C GLY A 75 32.13 8.17 0.38
N ASP A 76 30.81 8.15 0.53
CA ASP A 76 29.87 8.18 -0.60
C ASP A 76 29.24 9.55 -0.81
N ARG A 77 28.69 9.76 -2.02
CA ARG A 77 27.85 10.92 -2.30
C ARG A 77 26.49 10.75 -1.65
N THR A 78 25.81 11.87 -1.36
CA THR A 78 24.43 11.89 -0.85
C THR A 78 23.48 11.15 -1.80
N ARG A 79 22.63 10.31 -1.25
CA ARG A 79 21.59 9.54 -1.93
C ARG A 79 20.25 9.75 -1.25
N SER A 80 19.17 9.44 -1.95
CA SER A 80 17.81 9.54 -1.42
C SER A 80 17.27 8.19 -1.01
N ARG A 81 16.50 8.19 0.09
CA ARG A 81 15.64 7.08 0.53
C ARG A 81 14.19 7.49 0.44
N TYR A 82 13.34 6.52 0.21
CA TYR A 82 11.88 6.66 0.21
C TYR A 82 11.32 5.93 1.42
N LEU A 83 10.74 6.67 2.36
CA LEU A 83 10.19 6.15 3.59
C LEU A 83 8.67 6.37 3.63
N LEU A 84 7.94 5.43 4.21
CA LEU A 84 6.52 5.62 4.44
C LEU A 84 6.27 6.76 5.42
N THR A 85 5.29 7.59 5.09
CA THR A 85 4.71 8.57 6.01
C THR A 85 3.70 7.89 6.93
N GLU A 86 3.10 8.63 7.86
CA GLU A 86 1.96 8.15 8.65
C GLU A 86 0.81 7.69 7.73
N ALA A 87 0.45 8.50 6.73
CA ALA A 87 -0.56 8.13 5.74
C ALA A 87 -0.18 6.87 4.94
N GLY A 88 1.11 6.66 4.67
CA GLY A 88 1.61 5.43 4.05
C GLY A 88 1.44 4.22 4.95
N HIS A 89 1.73 4.33 6.24
CA HIS A 89 1.49 3.27 7.22
C HIS A 89 -0.01 2.97 7.41
N ASP A 90 -0.87 3.96 7.32
CA ASP A 90 -2.34 3.79 7.40
C ASP A 90 -2.92 2.94 6.24
N LEU A 91 -2.13 2.65 5.20
CA LEU A 91 -2.49 1.72 4.13
C LEU A 91 -2.30 0.25 4.50
N ILE A 92 -1.70 -0.08 5.64
CA ILE A 92 -1.54 -1.48 6.08
C ILE A 92 -2.85 -2.27 6.03
N PRO A 93 -3.98 -1.78 6.58
CA PRO A 93 -5.25 -2.50 6.50
C PRO A 93 -5.76 -2.69 5.07
N VAL A 94 -5.49 -1.73 4.18
CA VAL A 94 -5.88 -1.83 2.77
C VAL A 94 -5.10 -2.95 2.08
N LEU A 95 -3.78 -3.00 2.25
CA LEU A 95 -2.94 -4.05 1.70
C LEU A 95 -3.29 -5.42 2.29
N ALA A 96 -3.59 -5.48 3.58
CA ALA A 96 -4.01 -6.70 4.25
C ALA A 96 -5.32 -7.24 3.66
N ALA A 97 -6.30 -6.36 3.40
CA ALA A 97 -7.57 -6.74 2.77
C ALA A 97 -7.36 -7.26 1.33
N ILE A 98 -6.54 -6.56 0.53
CA ILE A 98 -6.18 -7.00 -0.83
C ILE A 98 -5.48 -8.37 -0.78
N GLY A 99 -4.50 -8.53 0.11
CA GLY A 99 -3.76 -9.77 0.27
C GLY A 99 -4.64 -10.94 0.73
N GLN A 100 -5.54 -10.70 1.67
CA GLN A 100 -6.48 -11.70 2.17
C GLN A 100 -7.45 -12.17 1.06
N TRP A 101 -7.97 -11.24 0.28
CA TRP A 101 -8.82 -11.56 -0.86
C TRP A 101 -8.04 -12.35 -1.93
N GLY A 102 -6.85 -11.88 -2.29
CA GLY A 102 -6.00 -12.54 -3.28
C GLY A 102 -5.59 -13.95 -2.87
N HIS A 103 -5.25 -14.15 -1.59
CA HIS A 103 -4.93 -15.48 -1.07
C HIS A 103 -6.12 -16.45 -1.17
N ARG A 104 -7.32 -15.98 -0.90
CA ARG A 104 -8.54 -16.81 -0.94
C ARG A 104 -8.98 -17.16 -2.35
N HIS A 105 -8.90 -16.21 -3.30
CA HIS A 105 -9.53 -16.32 -4.61
C HIS A 105 -8.56 -16.46 -5.79
N LEU A 106 -7.29 -16.12 -5.61
CA LEU A 106 -6.25 -16.15 -6.63
C LEU A 106 -5.06 -17.04 -6.23
N ALA A 107 -5.26 -17.93 -5.28
CA ALA A 107 -4.20 -18.82 -4.79
C ALA A 107 -3.65 -19.72 -5.91
N ARG A 108 -2.34 -19.94 -5.88
CA ARG A 108 -1.60 -20.84 -6.77
C ARG A 108 -0.84 -21.86 -5.93
N GLU A 109 -0.53 -23.04 -6.51
CA GLU A 109 0.14 -24.16 -5.81
C GLU A 109 1.47 -23.80 -5.14
N HIS A 110 2.15 -22.76 -5.62
CA HIS A 110 3.43 -22.30 -5.08
C HIS A 110 3.40 -20.84 -4.64
N SER A 111 2.25 -20.33 -4.17
CA SER A 111 2.17 -18.97 -3.67
C SER A 111 2.88 -18.85 -2.32
N SER A 112 3.92 -18.02 -2.26
CA SER A 112 4.44 -17.52 -0.99
C SER A 112 3.47 -16.46 -0.46
N ALA A 113 2.81 -16.74 0.65
CA ALA A 113 1.89 -15.79 1.25
C ALA A 113 2.64 -14.77 2.11
N TYR A 114 2.51 -13.49 1.81
CA TYR A 114 2.82 -12.44 2.77
C TYR A 114 1.81 -12.54 3.91
N ARG A 115 2.33 -12.55 5.15
CA ARG A 115 1.49 -12.61 6.34
C ARG A 115 1.55 -11.29 7.08
N PHE A 116 0.43 -10.81 7.54
CA PHE A 116 0.35 -9.71 8.49
C PHE A 116 0.34 -10.31 9.90
N VAL A 117 1.22 -9.82 10.74
CA VAL A 117 1.41 -10.32 12.09
C VAL A 117 1.44 -9.18 13.08
N GLU A 118 1.05 -9.44 14.31
CA GLU A 118 1.30 -8.52 15.41
C GLU A 118 2.81 -8.42 15.65
N ALA A 119 3.34 -7.20 15.68
CA ALA A 119 4.78 -6.98 15.68
C ALA A 119 5.50 -7.60 16.90
N ASP A 120 4.86 -7.54 18.07
CA ASP A 120 5.49 -7.99 19.33
C ASP A 120 5.41 -9.51 19.51
N THR A 121 4.34 -10.15 19.05
CA THR A 121 4.10 -11.59 19.30
C THR A 121 4.40 -12.47 18.09
N GLY A 122 4.38 -11.91 16.87
CA GLY A 122 4.47 -12.65 15.63
C GLY A 122 3.20 -13.44 15.28
N GLU A 123 2.11 -13.28 16.05
CA GLU A 123 0.84 -13.94 15.77
C GLU A 123 0.19 -13.36 14.50
N SER A 124 -0.37 -14.25 13.69
CA SER A 124 -1.07 -13.84 12.47
C SER A 124 -2.35 -13.07 12.79
N VAL A 125 -2.54 -11.96 12.11
CA VAL A 125 -3.74 -11.13 12.19
C VAL A 125 -4.51 -11.15 10.88
N ALA A 126 -5.82 -10.89 10.94
CA ALA A 126 -6.70 -10.85 9.79
C ALA A 126 -7.54 -9.57 9.79
N ILE A 127 -7.91 -9.12 8.60
CA ILE A 127 -8.83 -7.99 8.42
C ILE A 127 -10.26 -8.44 8.65
N GLY A 128 -11.05 -7.59 9.32
CA GLY A 128 -12.47 -7.80 9.55
C GLY A 128 -13.18 -6.53 10.01
N PHE A 129 -14.50 -6.58 9.94
CA PHE A 129 -15.34 -5.47 10.39
C PHE A 129 -15.63 -5.53 11.88
N ARG A 130 -15.70 -4.37 12.51
CA ARG A 130 -16.09 -4.20 13.91
C ARG A 130 -17.08 -3.06 14.05
N ARG A 131 -18.04 -3.22 14.97
CA ARG A 131 -18.85 -2.10 15.43
C ARG A 131 -18.02 -1.15 16.29
N ARG A 132 -18.54 0.03 16.55
CA ARG A 132 -17.87 1.03 17.41
C ARG A 132 -17.59 0.51 18.84
N ASN A 133 -18.38 -0.43 19.33
CA ASN A 133 -18.17 -1.09 20.63
C ASN A 133 -17.11 -2.22 20.60
N GLY A 134 -16.45 -2.42 19.46
CA GLY A 134 -15.39 -3.42 19.27
C GLY A 134 -15.88 -4.82 18.88
N SER A 135 -17.19 -5.10 18.89
CA SER A 135 -17.70 -6.42 18.51
C SER A 135 -17.54 -6.70 17.02
N LYS A 136 -17.20 -7.93 16.67
CA LYS A 136 -17.01 -8.36 15.27
C LYS A 136 -18.33 -8.35 14.49
N VAL A 137 -18.23 -8.02 13.18
CA VAL A 137 -19.33 -8.11 12.23
C VAL A 137 -18.90 -9.04 11.10
N PRO A 138 -19.67 -10.10 10.77
CA PRO A 138 -19.37 -10.92 9.59
C PRO A 138 -19.43 -10.11 8.31
N THR A 139 -18.57 -10.43 7.35
CA THR A 139 -18.48 -9.68 6.09
C THR A 139 -19.79 -9.71 5.29
N ASP A 140 -20.51 -10.81 5.32
CA ASP A 140 -21.81 -10.99 4.66
C ASP A 140 -22.95 -10.18 5.32
N ALA A 141 -22.73 -9.67 6.53
CA ALA A 141 -23.65 -8.77 7.23
C ALA A 141 -23.33 -7.28 7.00
N VAL A 142 -22.37 -6.95 6.13
CA VAL A 142 -21.96 -5.57 5.84
C VAL A 142 -22.46 -5.17 4.45
N SER A 143 -23.03 -3.99 4.34
CA SER A 143 -23.51 -3.42 3.09
C SER A 143 -22.84 -2.08 2.80
N LEU A 144 -22.59 -1.82 1.52
CA LEU A 144 -22.20 -0.50 1.04
C LEU A 144 -23.49 0.32 0.81
N VAL A 145 -23.54 1.48 1.42
CA VAL A 145 -24.71 2.40 1.30
C VAL A 145 -24.28 3.61 0.48
N ALA A 146 -25.09 3.96 -0.51
CA ALA A 146 -24.86 5.14 -1.32
C ALA A 146 -25.17 6.43 -0.53
N PRO A 147 -24.52 7.56 -0.86
CA PRO A 147 -24.85 8.86 -0.28
C PRO A 147 -26.32 9.23 -0.52
N GLY A 148 -27.03 9.68 0.52
CA GLY A 148 -28.42 10.12 0.41
C GLY A 148 -29.48 9.01 0.41
N ALA A 149 -29.09 7.78 0.73
CA ALA A 149 -30.01 6.67 0.96
C ALA A 149 -30.49 6.63 2.43
#